data_e0ba859b266b6a854d11e000b9a533b0
#
_entry.id   e0ba859b266b6a854d11e000b9a533b0
#
_cell.length_a   1.000
_cell.length_b   1.000
_cell.length_c   1.000
_cell.angle_alpha   90.00
_cell.angle_beta   90.00
_cell.angle_gamma   90.00
#
_symmetry.space_group_name_H-M   'P 1'
#
loop_
_entity.id
_entity.type
_entity.pdbx_description
1 polymer ?
#
loop_
_entity_poly.entity_id
_entity_poly.type
_entity_poly.pdbx_seq_one_letter_code
_entity_poly.pdbx_strand_id
1 'polypeptide(L)'
;FRVEAEIIRDINLAASGLLSRKVGGPSVFPPLPSGVANLSYANNFKWNTSKGDDRHRRGLYTFFKRTAPHPNLITFDCPDSNVACVKRTRSNTPLAALVTLNNAVFTEAAKALGKRMFAAAKTDKERLQAGFMLSVSRIPDDREQAALTELLAKARDYYRQNEAAAKEFNGDAEASAWAVTARVMLNLDEFITRE
;
A
#
# COMPACT_ATOMS: atom_id res chain seq x y z
N PHE A 1 -17.70 2.50 7.10
CA PHE A 1 -17.57 2.74 5.65
C PHE A 1 -16.10 2.74 5.21
N ARG A 2 -15.80 2.31 3.97
CA ARG A 2 -14.45 2.38 3.40
C ARG A 2 -14.04 3.84 3.17
N VAL A 3 -12.77 4.15 3.43
CA VAL A 3 -12.19 5.47 3.13
C VAL A 3 -12.06 5.70 1.62
N GLU A 4 -11.91 6.95 1.21
CA GLU A 4 -11.83 7.33 -0.21
C GLU A 4 -10.50 6.92 -0.85
N ALA A 5 -10.47 6.83 -2.17
CA ALA A 5 -9.34 6.35 -2.98
C ALA A 5 -8.02 7.04 -2.64
N GLU A 6 -8.04 8.35 -2.53
CA GLU A 6 -6.85 9.15 -2.20
C GLU A 6 -6.35 8.86 -0.78
N ILE A 7 -7.30 8.63 0.16
CA ILE A 7 -6.99 8.33 1.56
C ILE A 7 -6.38 6.93 1.71
N ILE A 8 -6.80 5.93 0.90
CA ILE A 8 -6.17 4.60 0.91
C ILE A 8 -4.67 4.72 0.63
N ARG A 9 -4.28 5.55 -0.33
CA ARG A 9 -2.87 5.84 -0.58
C ARG A 9 -2.21 6.49 0.64
N ASP A 10 -2.83 7.52 1.19
CA ASP A 10 -2.28 8.31 2.29
C ASP A 10 -2.05 7.46 3.54
N ILE A 11 -3.00 6.60 3.93
CA ILE A 11 -2.84 5.73 5.11
C ILE A 11 -1.77 4.67 4.92
N ASN A 12 -1.63 4.09 3.72
CA ASN A 12 -0.55 3.15 3.41
C ASN A 12 0.82 3.81 3.53
N LEU A 13 0.99 5.00 2.96
CA LEU A 13 2.24 5.78 3.06
C LEU A 13 2.50 6.25 4.49
N ALA A 14 1.47 6.60 5.26
CA ALA A 14 1.61 7.03 6.64
C ALA A 14 2.04 5.88 7.56
N ALA A 15 1.35 4.72 7.49
CA ALA A 15 1.69 3.54 8.28
C ALA A 15 3.12 3.06 7.99
N SER A 16 3.52 3.09 6.73
CA SER A 16 4.88 2.70 6.30
C SER A 16 5.97 3.74 6.62
N GLY A 17 5.61 4.98 6.98
CA GLY A 17 6.55 6.07 7.22
C GLY A 17 7.10 6.72 5.95
N LEU A 18 6.54 6.40 4.78
CA LEU A 18 6.96 6.97 3.50
C LEU A 18 6.26 8.30 3.15
N LEU A 19 5.18 8.65 3.84
CA LEU A 19 4.34 9.79 3.47
C LEU A 19 5.10 11.11 3.47
N SER A 20 5.23 11.72 2.31
CA SER A 20 5.66 13.12 2.19
C SER A 20 4.51 14.05 2.58
N ARG A 21 4.75 14.89 3.59
CA ARG A 21 3.77 15.87 4.11
C ARG A 21 3.82 17.23 3.40
N LYS A 22 4.58 17.33 2.30
CA LYS A 22 4.69 18.56 1.51
C LYS A 22 3.32 18.99 1.02
N VAL A 23 2.95 20.24 1.29
CA VAL A 23 1.68 20.87 0.85
C VAL A 23 1.95 21.79 -0.33
N GLY A 24 1.02 21.85 -1.30
CA GLY A 24 1.14 22.69 -2.49
C GLY A 24 2.08 22.13 -3.56
N GLY A 25 2.26 22.87 -4.63
CA GLY A 25 3.10 22.47 -5.76
C GLY A 25 2.36 21.65 -6.84
N PRO A 26 3.06 21.20 -7.88
CA PRO A 26 2.48 20.50 -9.02
C PRO A 26 1.99 19.10 -8.65
N SER A 27 1.17 18.53 -9.52
CA SER A 27 0.76 17.12 -9.46
C SER A 27 1.96 16.18 -9.59
N VAL A 28 1.83 15.00 -8.99
CA VAL A 28 2.85 13.94 -9.02
C VAL A 28 2.34 12.70 -9.75
N PHE A 29 3.27 11.88 -10.19
CA PHE A 29 3.03 10.68 -10.98
C PHE A 29 3.45 9.43 -10.19
N PRO A 30 2.55 8.83 -9.37
CA PRO A 30 2.84 7.57 -8.69
C PRO A 30 3.16 6.45 -9.67
N PRO A 31 3.86 5.38 -9.26
CA PRO A 31 4.12 4.23 -10.14
C PRO A 31 2.84 3.64 -10.71
N LEU A 32 2.83 3.37 -12.01
CA LEU A 32 1.79 2.60 -12.67
C LEU A 32 2.14 1.10 -12.67
N PRO A 33 1.13 0.23 -12.65
CA PRO A 33 1.34 -1.18 -12.96
C PRO A 33 1.99 -1.35 -14.35
N SER A 34 2.79 -2.41 -14.51
CA SER A 34 3.41 -2.75 -15.78
C SER A 34 2.34 -2.91 -16.89
N GLY A 35 2.61 -2.37 -18.07
CA GLY A 35 1.70 -2.42 -19.22
C GLY A 35 0.66 -1.29 -19.28
N VAL A 36 0.29 -0.67 -18.16
CA VAL A 36 -0.73 0.40 -18.15
C VAL A 36 -0.20 1.69 -18.77
N ALA A 37 1.08 1.99 -18.62
CA ALA A 37 1.71 3.19 -19.18
C ALA A 37 1.60 3.26 -20.73
N ASN A 38 1.48 2.10 -21.38
CA ASN A 38 1.39 1.98 -22.83
C ASN A 38 -0.04 2.12 -23.39
N LEU A 39 -1.06 2.20 -22.52
CA LEU A 39 -2.47 2.35 -22.92
C LEU A 39 -2.83 3.80 -23.26
N SER A 40 -1.86 4.69 -23.39
CA SER A 40 -2.11 6.07 -23.81
C SER A 40 -2.51 6.11 -25.28
N TYR A 41 -3.77 6.51 -25.56
CA TYR A 41 -4.24 6.78 -26.92
C TYR A 41 -3.30 7.80 -27.59
N ALA A 42 -2.81 7.45 -28.78
CA ALA A 42 -1.92 8.26 -29.60
C ALA A 42 -0.47 8.47 -29.09
N ASN A 43 0.03 7.71 -28.14
CA ASN A 43 1.44 7.70 -27.67
C ASN A 43 2.04 9.07 -27.25
N ASN A 44 1.22 10.11 -27.11
CA ASN A 44 1.68 11.48 -26.88
C ASN A 44 1.87 11.85 -25.39
N PHE A 45 1.41 11.01 -24.46
CA PHE A 45 1.55 11.27 -23.04
C PHE A 45 2.38 10.19 -22.37
N LYS A 46 3.55 10.58 -21.87
CA LYS A 46 4.43 9.68 -21.11
C LYS A 46 4.19 9.85 -19.62
N TRP A 47 3.86 8.77 -18.94
CA TRP A 47 3.78 8.73 -17.48
C TRP A 47 5.19 8.59 -16.89
N ASN A 48 5.82 9.72 -16.58
CA ASN A 48 7.13 9.75 -15.96
C ASN A 48 6.96 9.64 -14.44
N THR A 49 7.18 8.46 -13.89
CA THR A 49 7.06 8.21 -12.46
C THR A 49 7.92 9.19 -11.65
N SER A 50 7.30 9.89 -10.69
CA SER A 50 7.97 10.81 -9.78
C SER A 50 9.02 10.09 -8.92
N LYS A 51 10.09 10.80 -8.55
CA LYS A 51 11.21 10.28 -7.75
C LYS A 51 11.28 11.00 -6.41
N GLY A 52 12.06 10.44 -5.47
CA GLY A 52 12.26 11.01 -4.14
C GLY A 52 10.93 11.26 -3.40
N ASP A 53 10.84 12.35 -2.67
CA ASP A 53 9.66 12.72 -1.87
C ASP A 53 8.38 12.87 -2.70
N ASP A 54 8.48 13.33 -3.93
CA ASP A 54 7.32 13.49 -4.82
C ASP A 54 6.69 12.15 -5.21
N ARG A 55 7.45 11.04 -5.14
CA ARG A 55 6.93 9.69 -5.31
C ARG A 55 5.95 9.28 -4.22
N HIS A 56 6.09 9.84 -3.02
CA HIS A 56 5.36 9.48 -1.81
C HIS A 56 4.41 10.56 -1.32
N ARG A 57 4.07 11.53 -2.16
CA ARG A 57 3.11 12.57 -1.81
C ARG A 57 1.70 11.99 -1.66
N ARG A 58 0.87 12.73 -0.95
CA ARG A 58 -0.55 12.39 -0.71
C ARG A 58 -1.29 12.11 -2.00
N GLY A 59 -2.30 11.25 -1.92
CA GLY A 59 -3.17 10.87 -3.03
C GLY A 59 -3.83 12.04 -3.74
N LEU A 60 -4.14 13.11 -3.00
CA LEU A 60 -4.67 14.36 -3.52
C LEU A 60 -3.83 14.97 -4.65
N TYR A 61 -2.50 14.78 -4.62
CA TYR A 61 -1.59 15.32 -5.62
C TYR A 61 -1.35 14.41 -6.82
N THR A 62 -1.96 13.23 -6.86
CA THR A 62 -1.85 12.32 -8.00
C THR A 62 -2.38 12.98 -9.27
N PHE A 63 -1.55 13.02 -10.32
CA PHE A 63 -1.98 13.56 -11.60
C PHE A 63 -3.20 12.79 -12.12
N PHE A 64 -4.26 13.53 -12.43
CA PHE A 64 -5.50 12.96 -12.92
C PHE A 64 -5.65 13.22 -14.42
N LYS A 65 -5.50 12.16 -15.22
CA LYS A 65 -5.78 12.22 -16.66
C LYS A 65 -7.20 11.76 -16.90
N ARG A 66 -8.07 12.67 -17.33
CA ARG A 66 -9.51 12.42 -17.52
C ARG A 66 -9.80 11.17 -18.38
N THR A 67 -9.05 10.96 -19.45
CA THR A 67 -9.24 9.83 -20.37
C THR A 67 -8.62 8.52 -19.89
N ALA A 68 -7.74 8.56 -18.91
CA ALA A 68 -7.04 7.39 -18.34
C ALA A 68 -6.57 7.70 -16.91
N PRO A 69 -7.48 7.77 -15.93
CA PRO A 69 -7.10 8.01 -14.54
C PRO A 69 -6.18 6.90 -14.01
N HIS A 70 -5.44 7.20 -12.93
CA HIS A 70 -4.58 6.22 -12.29
C HIS A 70 -5.38 4.98 -11.85
N PRO A 71 -4.98 3.74 -12.19
CA PRO A 71 -5.76 2.52 -11.92
C PRO A 71 -6.16 2.35 -10.45
N ASN A 72 -5.29 2.69 -9.50
CA ASN A 72 -5.62 2.60 -8.08
C ASN A 72 -6.75 3.56 -7.69
N LEU A 73 -6.84 4.74 -8.31
CA LEU A 73 -7.95 5.65 -8.03
C LEU A 73 -9.29 5.06 -8.52
N ILE A 74 -9.28 4.46 -9.73
CA ILE A 74 -10.48 3.81 -10.30
C ILE A 74 -10.89 2.60 -9.44
N THR A 75 -9.95 1.75 -9.05
CA THR A 75 -10.22 0.55 -8.23
C THR A 75 -10.89 0.89 -6.90
N PHE A 76 -10.61 2.08 -6.38
CA PHE A 76 -11.18 2.58 -5.13
C PHE A 76 -12.24 3.66 -5.34
N ASP A 77 -13.00 3.59 -6.43
CA ASP A 77 -14.19 4.41 -6.72
C ASP A 77 -13.92 5.92 -6.73
N CYS A 78 -12.79 6.37 -7.25
CA CYS A 78 -12.64 7.81 -7.47
C CYS A 78 -13.68 8.30 -8.48
N PRO A 79 -14.24 9.53 -8.32
CA PRO A 79 -15.22 10.07 -9.23
C PRO A 79 -14.70 10.14 -10.67
N ASP A 80 -15.59 9.86 -11.62
CA ASP A 80 -15.36 10.18 -13.02
C ASP A 80 -15.33 11.70 -13.20
N SER A 81 -14.25 12.24 -13.74
CA SER A 81 -14.10 13.68 -13.97
C SER A 81 -14.82 14.18 -15.22
N ASN A 82 -15.60 13.35 -15.89
CA ASN A 82 -16.42 13.74 -17.04
C ASN A 82 -17.74 14.38 -16.63
N VAL A 83 -18.22 14.10 -15.42
CA VAL A 83 -19.50 14.60 -14.89
C VAL A 83 -19.33 15.13 -13.47
N ALA A 84 -20.24 16.01 -13.05
CA ALA A 84 -20.29 16.47 -11.67
C ALA A 84 -20.65 15.30 -10.74
N CYS A 85 -19.91 15.15 -9.64
CA CYS A 85 -20.14 14.11 -8.65
C CYS A 85 -20.79 14.71 -7.40
N VAL A 86 -22.07 14.41 -7.21
CA VAL A 86 -22.82 14.86 -6.02
C VAL A 86 -22.48 14.03 -4.79
N LYS A 87 -22.26 12.72 -4.98
CA LYS A 87 -21.90 11.77 -3.92
C LYS A 87 -20.96 10.69 -4.46
N ARG A 88 -19.85 10.47 -3.77
CA ARG A 88 -18.91 9.41 -4.13
C ARG A 88 -19.47 8.04 -3.77
N THR A 89 -19.43 7.10 -4.70
CA THR A 89 -19.64 5.68 -4.41
C THR A 89 -18.48 5.16 -3.57
N ARG A 90 -18.75 4.23 -2.67
CA ARG A 90 -17.73 3.53 -1.88
C ARG A 90 -18.10 2.06 -1.84
N SER A 91 -17.34 1.25 -2.55
CA SER A 91 -17.49 -0.20 -2.55
C SER A 91 -16.31 -0.85 -1.84
N ASN A 92 -16.53 -2.05 -1.31
CA ASN A 92 -15.45 -2.91 -0.81
C ASN A 92 -15.50 -4.20 -1.61
N THR A 93 -14.62 -4.32 -2.58
CA THR A 93 -14.64 -5.42 -3.55
C THR A 93 -13.43 -6.34 -3.39
N PRO A 94 -13.54 -7.65 -3.73
CA PRO A 94 -12.39 -8.54 -3.78
C PRO A 94 -11.27 -8.03 -4.69
N LEU A 95 -11.61 -7.31 -5.76
CA LEU A 95 -10.62 -6.70 -6.65
C LEU A 95 -9.81 -5.61 -5.92
N ALA A 96 -10.44 -4.80 -5.08
CA ALA A 96 -9.75 -3.81 -4.26
C ALA A 96 -8.73 -4.46 -3.32
N ALA A 97 -9.12 -5.55 -2.63
CA ALA A 97 -8.21 -6.32 -1.78
C ALA A 97 -7.06 -6.96 -2.58
N LEU A 98 -7.33 -7.47 -3.78
CA LEU A 98 -6.29 -8.02 -4.66
C LEU A 98 -5.29 -6.94 -5.11
N VAL A 99 -5.75 -5.73 -5.39
CA VAL A 99 -4.89 -4.60 -5.78
C VAL A 99 -4.01 -4.16 -4.60
N THR A 100 -4.54 -4.06 -3.38
CA THR A 100 -3.71 -3.73 -2.20
C THR A 100 -2.65 -4.79 -1.92
N LEU A 101 -2.92 -6.06 -2.23
CA LEU A 101 -1.93 -7.13 -2.09
C LEU A 101 -0.83 -7.11 -3.17
N ASN A 102 -1.15 -6.77 -4.43
CA ASN A 102 -0.25 -7.06 -5.54
C ASN A 102 0.33 -5.81 -6.24
N ASN A 103 -0.26 -4.63 -6.05
CA ASN A 103 0.21 -3.44 -6.72
C ASN A 103 1.56 -2.96 -6.14
N ALA A 104 2.46 -2.53 -7.02
CA ALA A 104 3.81 -2.10 -6.66
C ALA A 104 3.85 -1.00 -5.59
N VAL A 105 2.89 -0.07 -5.60
CA VAL A 105 2.81 1.04 -4.62
C VAL A 105 2.54 0.50 -3.22
N PHE A 106 1.60 -0.44 -3.08
CA PHE A 106 1.26 -1.04 -1.79
C PHE A 106 2.32 -2.04 -1.33
N THR A 107 2.96 -2.75 -2.26
CA THR A 107 4.11 -3.62 -1.96
C THR A 107 5.31 -2.79 -1.44
N GLU A 108 5.57 -1.62 -2.02
CA GLU A 108 6.61 -0.70 -1.54
C GLU A 108 6.30 -0.21 -0.10
N ALA A 109 5.04 0.15 0.18
CA ALA A 109 4.60 0.51 1.52
C ALA A 109 4.75 -0.66 2.52
N ALA A 110 4.38 -1.88 2.12
CA ALA A 110 4.53 -3.08 2.96
C ALA A 110 6.00 -3.37 3.30
N LYS A 111 6.91 -3.25 2.34
CA LYS A 111 8.36 -3.39 2.59
C LYS A 111 8.87 -2.36 3.59
N ALA A 112 8.45 -1.11 3.44
CA ALA A 112 8.85 -0.04 4.36
C ALA A 112 8.23 -0.23 5.76
N LEU A 113 6.96 -0.63 5.87
CA LEU A 113 6.34 -0.98 7.14
C LEU A 113 7.05 -2.16 7.81
N GLY A 114 7.37 -3.24 7.08
CA GLY A 114 8.11 -4.39 7.59
C GLY A 114 9.47 -3.99 8.18
N LYS A 115 10.21 -3.12 7.49
CA LYS A 115 11.47 -2.55 8.01
C LYS A 115 11.23 -1.72 9.28
N ARG A 116 10.17 -0.92 9.31
CA ARG A 116 9.80 -0.11 10.46
C ARG A 116 9.42 -0.95 11.67
N MET A 117 8.64 -2.04 11.45
CA MET A 117 8.29 -3.02 12.48
C MET A 117 9.53 -3.68 13.06
N PHE A 118 10.43 -4.16 12.19
CA PHE A 118 11.67 -4.81 12.63
C PHE A 118 12.52 -3.91 13.51
N ALA A 119 12.60 -2.62 13.19
CA ALA A 119 13.37 -1.63 13.94
C ALA A 119 12.68 -1.14 15.24
N ALA A 120 11.36 -1.35 15.40
CA ALA A 120 10.58 -0.78 16.49
C ALA A 120 10.82 -1.43 17.86
N ALA A 121 11.23 -2.71 17.89
CA ALA A 121 11.38 -3.46 19.14
C ALA A 121 12.41 -4.60 19.01
N LYS A 122 12.67 -5.30 20.13
CA LYS A 122 13.62 -6.41 20.17
C LYS A 122 12.97 -7.78 19.92
N THR A 123 11.75 -7.97 20.38
CA THR A 123 11.03 -9.25 20.26
C THR A 123 10.03 -9.20 19.10
N ASP A 124 9.79 -10.36 18.48
CA ASP A 124 8.84 -10.46 17.37
C ASP A 124 7.42 -10.07 17.81
N LYS A 125 7.02 -10.44 19.03
CA LYS A 125 5.71 -10.08 19.58
C LYS A 125 5.53 -8.56 19.62
N GLU A 126 6.48 -7.83 20.17
CA GLU A 126 6.43 -6.36 20.26
C GLU A 126 6.50 -5.70 18.87
N ARG A 127 7.28 -6.26 17.94
CA ARG A 127 7.35 -5.80 16.54
C ARG A 127 6.01 -5.94 15.82
N LEU A 128 5.32 -7.08 16.02
CA LEU A 128 3.99 -7.32 15.47
C LEU A 128 2.97 -6.35 16.07
N GLN A 129 3.01 -6.12 17.38
CA GLN A 129 2.17 -5.14 18.06
C GLN A 129 2.42 -3.72 17.53
N ALA A 130 3.67 -3.34 17.34
CA ALA A 130 4.02 -2.03 16.77
C ALA A 130 3.46 -1.87 15.36
N GLY A 131 3.58 -2.89 14.49
CA GLY A 131 3.02 -2.86 13.14
C GLY A 131 1.50 -2.76 13.14
N PHE A 132 0.84 -3.50 14.02
CA PHE A 132 -0.61 -3.48 14.15
C PHE A 132 -1.11 -2.11 14.65
N MET A 133 -0.43 -1.53 15.66
CA MET A 133 -0.71 -0.18 16.15
C MET A 133 -0.52 0.88 15.05
N LEU A 134 0.50 0.76 14.22
CA LEU A 134 0.74 1.68 13.09
C LEU A 134 -0.32 1.55 11.99
N SER A 135 -0.91 0.37 11.83
CA SER A 135 -1.91 0.10 10.81
C SER A 135 -3.33 0.44 11.29
N VAL A 136 -3.77 -0.09 12.41
CA VAL A 136 -5.16 0.00 12.88
C VAL A 136 -5.35 0.74 14.22
N SER A 137 -4.28 1.35 14.74
CA SER A 137 -4.28 2.21 15.93
C SER A 137 -4.73 1.51 17.23
N ARG A 138 -4.60 0.19 17.30
CA ARG A 138 -4.84 -0.62 18.50
C ARG A 138 -3.83 -1.76 18.62
N ILE A 139 -3.77 -2.40 19.77
CA ILE A 139 -2.99 -3.62 19.98
C ILE A 139 -3.80 -4.81 19.45
N PRO A 140 -3.16 -5.81 18.81
CA PRO A 140 -3.84 -7.03 18.40
C PRO A 140 -4.34 -7.81 19.61
N ASP A 141 -5.48 -8.45 19.49
CA ASP A 141 -5.96 -9.42 20.50
C ASP A 141 -5.12 -10.72 20.46
N ASP A 142 -5.37 -11.64 21.40
CA ASP A 142 -4.58 -12.88 21.50
C ASP A 142 -4.71 -13.77 20.24
N ARG A 143 -5.86 -13.78 19.57
CA ARG A 143 -6.09 -14.55 18.34
C ARG A 143 -5.36 -13.90 17.16
N GLU A 144 -5.45 -12.59 17.04
CA GLU A 144 -4.76 -11.82 16.00
C GLU A 144 -3.24 -11.92 16.19
N GLN A 145 -2.77 -11.80 17.43
CA GLN A 145 -1.34 -11.95 17.75
C GLN A 145 -0.85 -13.35 17.39
N ALA A 146 -1.60 -14.40 17.71
CA ALA A 146 -1.25 -15.78 17.37
C ALA A 146 -1.21 -15.98 15.84
N ALA A 147 -2.22 -15.50 15.11
CA ALA A 147 -2.29 -15.58 13.65
C ALA A 147 -1.13 -14.85 12.97
N LEU A 148 -0.79 -13.65 13.44
CA LEU A 148 0.35 -12.88 12.92
C LEU A 148 1.68 -13.56 13.21
N THR A 149 1.83 -14.16 14.38
CA THR A 149 3.04 -14.91 14.74
C THR A 149 3.21 -16.14 13.86
N GLU A 150 2.14 -16.89 13.62
CA GLU A 150 2.12 -18.04 12.71
C GLU A 150 2.43 -17.62 11.26
N LEU A 151 1.83 -16.53 10.79
CA LEU A 151 2.10 -15.99 9.46
C LEU A 151 3.58 -15.64 9.29
N LEU A 152 4.16 -14.94 10.27
CA LEU A 152 5.58 -14.56 10.23
C LEU A 152 6.49 -15.80 10.21
N ALA A 153 6.18 -16.83 11.02
CA ALA A 153 6.94 -18.08 11.05
C ALA A 153 6.89 -18.79 9.68
N LYS A 154 5.68 -18.95 9.11
CA LYS A 154 5.50 -19.55 7.78
C LYS A 154 6.23 -18.77 6.67
N ALA A 155 6.17 -17.44 6.72
CA ALA A 155 6.87 -16.59 5.76
C ALA A 155 8.40 -16.73 5.88
N ARG A 156 8.95 -16.81 7.10
CA ARG A 156 10.38 -17.07 7.32
C ARG A 156 10.80 -18.42 6.74
N ASP A 157 10.04 -19.47 7.02
CA ASP A 157 10.35 -20.82 6.54
C ASP A 157 10.30 -20.88 5.00
N TYR A 158 9.29 -20.26 4.40
CA TYR A 158 9.19 -20.18 2.94
C TYR A 158 10.41 -19.48 2.32
N TYR A 159 10.79 -18.31 2.81
CA TYR A 159 11.88 -17.54 2.22
C TYR A 159 13.27 -18.09 2.54
N ARG A 160 13.45 -18.82 3.64
CA ARG A 160 14.68 -19.59 3.91
C ARG A 160 14.86 -20.73 2.93
N GLN A 161 13.79 -21.40 2.52
CA GLN A 161 13.80 -22.46 1.52
C GLN A 161 13.87 -21.92 0.08
N ASN A 162 13.53 -20.66 -0.15
CA ASN A 162 13.43 -20.03 -1.46
C ASN A 162 14.25 -18.73 -1.50
N GLU A 163 15.56 -18.82 -1.33
CA GLU A 163 16.46 -17.65 -1.27
C GLU A 163 16.40 -16.76 -2.52
N ALA A 164 16.23 -17.34 -3.70
CA ALA A 164 16.07 -16.57 -4.94
C ALA A 164 14.84 -15.68 -4.91
N ALA A 165 13.70 -16.20 -4.44
CA ALA A 165 12.48 -15.43 -4.27
C ALA A 165 12.63 -14.33 -3.19
N ALA A 166 13.36 -14.62 -2.11
CA ALA A 166 13.66 -13.63 -1.08
C ALA A 166 14.47 -12.45 -1.63
N LYS A 167 15.54 -12.76 -2.40
CA LYS A 167 16.39 -11.74 -3.04
C LYS A 167 15.61 -10.86 -4.02
N GLU A 168 14.77 -11.47 -4.85
CA GLU A 168 13.93 -10.75 -5.81
C GLU A 168 12.89 -9.88 -5.10
N PHE A 169 12.25 -10.42 -4.06
CA PHE A 169 11.17 -9.72 -3.37
C PHE A 169 11.68 -8.56 -2.49
N ASN A 170 12.61 -8.80 -1.54
CA ASN A 170 13.05 -7.77 -0.58
C ASN A 170 14.49 -7.93 -0.07
N GLY A 171 15.37 -8.61 -0.81
CA GLY A 171 16.80 -8.70 -0.53
C GLY A 171 17.22 -9.94 0.26
N ASP A 172 16.54 -10.26 1.36
CA ASP A 172 16.82 -11.44 2.17
C ASP A 172 15.55 -12.06 2.76
N ALA A 173 15.69 -13.24 3.39
CA ALA A 173 14.55 -14.00 3.92
C ALA A 173 13.83 -13.30 5.07
N GLU A 174 14.57 -12.67 5.98
CA GLU A 174 14.00 -11.99 7.14
C GLU A 174 13.23 -10.71 6.71
N ALA A 175 13.86 -9.87 5.91
CA ALA A 175 13.22 -8.67 5.36
C ALA A 175 11.97 -9.01 4.53
N SER A 176 12.00 -10.11 3.78
CA SER A 176 10.88 -10.59 2.98
C SER A 176 9.73 -11.10 3.85
N ALA A 177 10.03 -11.84 4.92
CA ALA A 177 9.00 -12.32 5.85
C ALA A 177 8.28 -11.17 6.56
N TRP A 178 9.02 -10.16 7.03
CA TRP A 178 8.43 -8.96 7.62
C TRP A 178 7.60 -8.16 6.62
N ALA A 179 8.06 -8.03 5.38
CA ALA A 179 7.32 -7.33 4.33
C ALA A 179 6.00 -8.03 3.98
N VAL A 180 5.97 -9.36 3.90
CA VAL A 180 4.74 -10.14 3.68
C VAL A 180 3.77 -9.99 4.86
N THR A 181 4.26 -10.06 6.09
CA THR A 181 3.44 -9.86 7.30
C THR A 181 2.84 -8.45 7.32
N ALA A 182 3.65 -7.44 7.04
CA ALA A 182 3.18 -6.06 6.91
C ALA A 182 2.13 -5.89 5.80
N ARG A 183 2.31 -6.58 4.66
CA ARG A 183 1.35 -6.55 3.55
C ARG A 183 -0.03 -7.07 3.95
N VAL A 184 -0.08 -8.10 4.79
CA VAL A 184 -1.35 -8.61 5.33
C VAL A 184 -2.00 -7.58 6.26
N MET A 185 -1.22 -6.94 7.16
CA MET A 185 -1.74 -5.89 8.04
C MET A 185 -2.32 -4.70 7.26
N LEU A 186 -1.65 -4.27 6.17
CA LEU A 186 -2.14 -3.19 5.30
C LEU A 186 -3.34 -3.61 4.43
N ASN A 187 -3.71 -4.89 4.41
CA ASN A 187 -4.85 -5.42 3.68
C ASN A 187 -6.03 -5.82 4.59
N LEU A 188 -5.93 -5.57 5.88
CA LEU A 188 -7.04 -5.78 6.80
C LEU A 188 -8.21 -4.84 6.44
N ASP A 189 -9.44 -5.34 6.54
CA ASP A 189 -10.63 -4.50 6.30
C ASP A 189 -10.66 -3.30 7.24
N GLU A 190 -10.34 -3.49 8.52
CA GLU A 190 -10.24 -2.44 9.52
C GLU A 190 -9.22 -1.33 9.16
N PHE A 191 -8.19 -1.66 8.37
CA PHE A 191 -7.21 -0.65 7.93
C PHE A 191 -7.80 0.36 6.96
N ILE A 192 -8.72 -0.06 6.10
CA ILE A 192 -9.33 0.77 5.05
C ILE A 192 -10.76 1.20 5.34
N THR A 193 -11.36 0.73 6.43
CA THR A 193 -12.73 1.09 6.87
C THR A 193 -12.72 1.98 8.10
N ARG A 194 -13.81 2.68 8.31
CA ARG A 194 -14.11 3.47 9.52
C ARG A 194 -15.56 3.21 9.93
N GLU A 195 -15.80 3.15 11.23
CA GLU A 195 -17.15 3.09 11.80
C GLU A 195 -17.96 4.37 11.56
#